data_968cb2bddeb525ae9e4b25f059abae54
#
_entry.id   968cb2bddeb525ae9e4b25f059abae54
#
_cell.length_a   1.000
_cell.length_b   1.000
_cell.length_c   1.000
_cell.angle_alpha   90.00
_cell.angle_beta   90.00
_cell.angle_gamma   90.00
#
_symmetry.space_group_name_H-M   'P 1'
#
loop_
_entity.id
_entity.type
_entity.pdbx_description
1 polymer ?
#
loop_
_entity_poly.entity_id
_entity_poly.type
_entity_poly.pdbx_seq_one_letter_code
_entity_poly.pdbx_strand_id
1 'polypeptide(L)'
;MSGSKHFDKIAWTVTALILVVTILFMNGGALGLEVMAHTMGYENRLFDNTRVHTIDIVMDDWDEFIANAASEEYYTANMVIDGEAYKNVAIRGKGNTSLSTVSSMNSDRYSFKVEFDHYDSALTYHGLDKLSLNNLIQDSTMMKDYLTYTMMNAFGVHSSLCTWLFWSLFFLCHNLSPREANPN
;
A
#
# COMPACT_ATOMS: atom_id res chain seq x y z
N MET A 1 -32.04 -27.89 34.94
CA MET A 1 -31.62 -29.08 34.22
C MET A 1 -32.75 -29.44 33.24
N SER A 2 -32.51 -29.39 31.97
CA SER A 2 -33.51 -29.65 30.94
C SER A 2 -33.82 -31.14 30.92
N GLY A 3 -35.04 -31.52 31.29
CA GLY A 3 -35.49 -32.88 31.39
C GLY A 3 -35.99 -33.52 30.11
N SER A 4 -35.50 -33.08 28.93
CA SER A 4 -35.89 -33.65 27.63
C SER A 4 -35.09 -34.93 27.34
N LYS A 5 -35.78 -36.05 27.15
CA LYS A 5 -35.16 -37.35 26.76
C LYS A 5 -34.33 -37.31 25.47
N HIS A 6 -34.42 -36.23 24.72
CA HIS A 6 -33.73 -36.07 23.43
C HIS A 6 -32.61 -35.02 23.49
N PHE A 7 -32.42 -34.32 24.64
CA PHE A 7 -31.45 -33.25 24.77
C PHE A 7 -30.02 -33.72 24.47
N ASP A 8 -29.61 -34.85 25.04
CA ASP A 8 -28.25 -35.37 24.82
C ASP A 8 -28.02 -35.77 23.36
N LYS A 9 -29.03 -36.39 22.74
CA LYS A 9 -28.93 -36.74 21.32
C LYS A 9 -28.80 -35.51 20.41
N ILE A 10 -29.59 -34.48 20.71
CA ILE A 10 -29.53 -33.21 19.95
C ILE A 10 -28.18 -32.53 20.19
N ALA A 11 -27.70 -32.48 21.44
CA ALA A 11 -26.42 -31.89 21.76
C ALA A 11 -25.25 -32.58 21.03
N TRP A 12 -25.24 -33.94 21.05
CA TRP A 12 -24.21 -34.70 20.34
C TRP A 12 -24.29 -34.56 18.82
N THR A 13 -25.48 -34.48 18.23
CA THR A 13 -25.62 -34.27 16.78
C THR A 13 -25.16 -32.88 16.37
N VAL A 14 -25.47 -31.82 17.14
CA VAL A 14 -25.03 -30.46 16.90
C VAL A 14 -23.50 -30.37 17.05
N THR A 15 -22.92 -30.96 18.10
CA THR A 15 -21.47 -30.96 18.28
C THR A 15 -20.76 -31.67 17.14
N ALA A 16 -21.26 -32.84 16.72
CA ALA A 16 -20.70 -33.57 15.58
C ALA A 16 -20.78 -32.75 14.28
N LEU A 17 -21.90 -32.06 14.03
CA LEU A 17 -22.06 -31.19 12.87
C LEU A 17 -21.07 -30.05 12.87
N ILE A 18 -20.91 -29.36 14.00
CA ILE A 18 -19.93 -28.26 14.16
C ILE A 18 -18.52 -28.78 13.90
N LEU A 19 -18.18 -29.95 14.41
CA LEU A 19 -16.84 -30.53 14.25
C LEU A 19 -16.58 -30.89 12.79
N VAL A 20 -17.55 -31.45 12.07
CA VAL A 20 -17.45 -31.71 10.63
C VAL A 20 -17.28 -30.43 9.83
N VAL A 21 -18.07 -29.40 10.13
CA VAL A 21 -17.96 -28.08 9.47
C VAL A 21 -16.58 -27.47 9.72
N THR A 22 -16.07 -27.52 10.95
CA THR A 22 -14.75 -27.02 11.28
C THR A 22 -13.65 -27.76 10.50
N ILE A 23 -13.72 -29.10 10.42
CA ILE A 23 -12.76 -29.90 9.66
C ILE A 23 -12.82 -29.56 8.16
N LEU A 24 -14.03 -29.38 7.61
CA LEU A 24 -14.20 -28.97 6.20
C LEU A 24 -13.56 -27.59 5.94
N PHE A 25 -13.77 -26.62 6.83
CA PHE A 25 -13.13 -25.30 6.71
C PHE A 25 -11.61 -25.37 6.85
N MET A 26 -11.09 -26.16 7.78
CA MET A 26 -9.63 -26.34 7.95
C MET A 26 -8.97 -27.01 6.74
N ASN A 27 -9.71 -27.83 6.00
CA ASN A 27 -9.23 -28.47 4.78
C ASN A 27 -9.78 -27.80 3.50
N GLY A 28 -10.24 -26.56 3.58
CA GLY A 28 -10.84 -25.83 2.48
C GLY A 28 -9.99 -25.80 1.21
N GLY A 29 -8.68 -25.66 1.34
CA GLY A 29 -7.75 -25.72 0.22
C GLY A 29 -7.77 -27.06 -0.55
N ALA A 30 -7.90 -28.19 0.17
CA ALA A 30 -8.02 -29.51 -0.44
C ALA A 30 -9.39 -29.71 -1.17
N LEU A 31 -10.39 -28.92 -0.79
CA LEU A 31 -11.73 -28.91 -1.41
C LEU A 31 -11.85 -27.90 -2.56
N GLY A 32 -10.75 -27.23 -2.95
CA GLY A 32 -10.74 -26.21 -4.00
C GLY A 32 -11.34 -24.86 -3.55
N LEU A 33 -11.54 -24.65 -2.26
CA LEU A 33 -11.87 -23.34 -1.70
C LEU A 33 -10.59 -22.53 -1.64
N GLU A 34 -10.24 -21.90 -2.76
CA GLU A 34 -9.19 -20.88 -2.74
C GLU A 34 -9.73 -19.65 -2.00
N VAL A 35 -8.93 -19.14 -1.08
CA VAL A 35 -9.16 -17.79 -0.54
C VAL A 35 -9.08 -16.87 -1.76
N MET A 36 -10.22 -16.34 -2.20
CA MET A 36 -10.23 -15.28 -3.19
C MET A 36 -9.50 -14.09 -2.53
N ALA A 37 -8.19 -14.02 -2.76
CA ALA A 37 -7.45 -12.81 -2.48
C ALA A 37 -8.10 -11.73 -3.34
N HIS A 38 -8.79 -10.80 -2.69
CA HIS A 38 -9.33 -9.63 -3.36
C HIS A 38 -8.11 -8.76 -3.72
N THR A 39 -7.52 -9.02 -4.90
CA THR A 39 -6.47 -8.17 -5.42
C THR A 39 -7.09 -6.82 -5.74
N MET A 40 -6.67 -5.80 -5.01
CA MET A 40 -6.99 -4.43 -5.34
C MET A 40 -6.42 -4.13 -6.73
N GLY A 41 -7.11 -3.33 -7.53
CA GLY A 41 -6.73 -3.09 -8.93
C GLY A 41 -5.34 -2.47 -9.10
N TYR A 42 -4.83 -1.74 -8.09
CA TYR A 42 -3.52 -1.09 -8.11
C TYR A 42 -2.34 -2.06 -8.08
N GLU A 43 -2.49 -3.26 -7.46
CA GLU A 43 -1.40 -4.22 -7.29
C GLU A 43 -0.83 -4.67 -8.63
N ASN A 44 -1.71 -5.02 -9.58
CA ASN A 44 -1.34 -5.49 -10.90
C ASN A 44 -1.06 -4.35 -11.90
N ARG A 45 -1.27 -3.09 -11.50
CA ARG A 45 -1.04 -1.91 -12.34
C ARG A 45 0.25 -1.21 -11.97
N LEU A 46 0.28 -0.58 -10.79
CA LEU A 46 1.41 0.25 -10.35
C LEU A 46 2.57 -0.56 -9.76
N PHE A 47 2.31 -1.78 -9.28
CA PHE A 47 3.36 -2.64 -8.69
C PHE A 47 3.74 -3.83 -9.58
N ASP A 48 3.49 -3.71 -10.89
CA ASP A 48 4.01 -4.61 -11.91
C ASP A 48 5.51 -4.36 -12.15
N ASN A 49 6.36 -5.16 -11.52
CA ASN A 49 7.82 -5.03 -11.61
C ASN A 49 8.43 -5.49 -12.95
N THR A 50 7.60 -5.86 -13.93
CA THR A 50 8.08 -6.22 -15.28
C THR A 50 8.37 -4.99 -16.15
N ARG A 51 7.94 -3.81 -15.71
CA ARG A 51 8.12 -2.53 -16.40
C ARG A 51 8.47 -1.41 -15.42
N VAL A 52 9.00 -0.33 -15.96
CA VAL A 52 9.20 0.92 -15.21
C VAL A 52 7.97 1.79 -15.39
N HIS A 53 7.42 2.28 -14.30
CA HIS A 53 6.23 3.13 -14.28
C HIS A 53 6.60 4.61 -14.43
N THR A 54 5.64 5.41 -14.91
CA THR A 54 5.79 6.86 -14.99
C THR A 54 4.80 7.56 -14.09
N ILE A 55 5.28 8.58 -13.37
CA ILE A 55 4.43 9.47 -12.59
C ILE A 55 4.84 10.91 -12.92
N ASP A 56 3.89 11.67 -13.43
CA ASP A 56 4.05 13.11 -13.62
C ASP A 56 3.21 13.86 -12.58
N ILE A 57 3.84 14.81 -11.89
CA ILE A 57 3.18 15.67 -10.92
C ILE A 57 3.02 17.04 -11.58
N VAL A 58 1.79 17.50 -11.67
CA VAL A 58 1.43 18.79 -12.32
C VAL A 58 0.82 19.69 -11.26
N MET A 59 1.49 20.81 -10.97
CA MET A 59 1.02 21.84 -10.06
C MET A 59 1.59 23.19 -10.49
N ASP A 60 0.86 24.26 -10.20
CA ASP A 60 1.26 25.62 -10.62
C ASP A 60 2.37 26.18 -9.73
N ASP A 61 2.36 25.83 -8.43
CA ASP A 61 3.24 26.40 -7.40
C ASP A 61 4.38 25.44 -7.01
N TRP A 62 5.00 24.77 -8.00
CA TRP A 62 6.06 23.79 -7.75
C TRP A 62 7.23 24.33 -6.95
N ASP A 63 7.70 25.54 -7.28
CA ASP A 63 8.85 26.15 -6.61
C ASP A 63 8.53 26.48 -5.16
N GLU A 64 7.32 26.97 -4.86
CA GLU A 64 6.85 27.22 -3.51
C GLU A 64 6.70 25.92 -2.72
N PHE A 65 6.14 24.88 -3.34
CA PHE A 65 6.03 23.56 -2.73
C PHE A 65 7.39 22.99 -2.33
N ILE A 66 8.38 23.07 -3.21
CA ILE A 66 9.74 22.58 -2.92
C ILE A 66 10.41 23.39 -1.81
N ALA A 67 10.27 24.73 -1.84
CA ALA A 67 10.81 25.60 -0.81
C ALA A 67 10.24 25.28 0.60
N ASN A 68 8.99 24.85 0.65
CA ASN A 68 8.27 24.50 1.89
C ASN A 68 8.19 23.00 2.16
N ALA A 69 8.82 22.14 1.37
CA ALA A 69 8.71 20.68 1.51
C ALA A 69 9.08 20.15 2.91
N ALA A 70 9.97 20.84 3.61
CA ALA A 70 10.38 20.49 4.96
C ALA A 70 9.32 20.77 6.03
N SER A 71 8.30 21.59 5.76
CA SER A 71 7.19 21.87 6.68
C SER A 71 6.16 20.71 6.74
N GLU A 72 6.23 19.78 5.80
CA GLU A 72 5.30 18.67 5.65
C GLU A 72 3.83 19.10 5.46
N GLU A 73 3.59 20.30 4.97
CA GLU A 73 2.25 20.79 4.65
C GLU A 73 1.76 20.20 3.32
N TYR A 74 0.44 19.96 3.23
CA TYR A 74 -0.19 19.43 2.04
C TYR A 74 -0.47 20.52 1.01
N TYR A 75 -0.08 20.26 -0.22
CA TYR A 75 -0.38 21.04 -1.41
C TYR A 75 -1.29 20.24 -2.34
N THR A 76 -2.08 20.93 -3.12
CA THR A 76 -2.93 20.30 -4.16
C THR A 76 -2.14 20.12 -5.44
N ALA A 77 -2.16 18.92 -6.00
CA ALA A 77 -1.53 18.62 -7.27
C ALA A 77 -2.46 17.78 -8.16
N ASN A 78 -2.15 17.73 -9.44
CA ASN A 78 -2.69 16.71 -10.33
C ASN A 78 -1.57 15.70 -10.61
N MET A 79 -1.93 14.44 -10.74
CA MET A 79 -0.98 13.37 -11.05
C MET A 79 -1.40 12.63 -12.31
N VAL A 80 -0.42 12.26 -13.10
CA VAL A 80 -0.61 11.34 -14.23
C VAL A 80 0.26 10.11 -13.96
N ILE A 81 -0.38 8.97 -13.76
CA ILE A 81 0.27 7.69 -13.47
C ILE A 81 0.07 6.79 -14.68
N ASP A 82 1.14 6.43 -15.37
CA ASP A 82 1.11 5.60 -16.59
C ASP A 82 0.08 6.08 -17.63
N GLY A 83 -0.13 7.40 -17.72
CA GLY A 83 -1.09 8.03 -18.63
C GLY A 83 -2.51 8.20 -18.07
N GLU A 84 -2.81 7.70 -16.86
CA GLU A 84 -4.09 7.93 -16.17
C GLU A 84 -4.00 9.19 -15.30
N ALA A 85 -4.91 10.15 -15.50
CA ALA A 85 -4.88 11.45 -14.80
C ALA A 85 -5.79 11.45 -13.56
N TYR A 86 -5.23 11.90 -12.45
CA TYR A 86 -5.90 12.09 -11.15
C TYR A 86 -5.79 13.55 -10.76
N LYS A 87 -6.93 14.20 -10.52
CA LYS A 87 -7.00 15.62 -10.16
C LYS A 87 -7.21 15.80 -8.67
N ASN A 88 -6.70 16.92 -8.16
CA ASN A 88 -6.89 17.33 -6.77
C ASN A 88 -6.41 16.26 -5.76
N VAL A 89 -5.24 15.67 -5.99
CA VAL A 89 -4.56 14.83 -5.02
C VAL A 89 -3.76 15.70 -4.05
N ALA A 90 -3.61 15.27 -2.81
CA ALA A 90 -2.77 15.94 -1.85
C ALA A 90 -1.34 15.39 -1.91
N ILE A 91 -0.36 16.29 -1.97
CA ILE A 91 1.06 15.94 -1.92
C ILE A 91 1.76 16.75 -0.83
N ARG A 92 2.70 16.13 -0.12
CA ARG A 92 3.55 16.82 0.85
C ARG A 92 4.96 16.25 0.88
N GLY A 93 5.89 17.02 1.39
CA GLY A 93 7.21 16.51 1.79
C GLY A 93 7.06 15.38 2.80
N LYS A 94 8.02 14.43 2.80
CA LYS A 94 7.98 13.25 3.66
C LYS A 94 9.36 12.85 4.12
N GLY A 95 9.41 12.37 5.34
CA GLY A 95 10.59 11.78 5.95
C GLY A 95 11.03 12.55 7.20
N ASN A 96 11.97 12.02 7.94
CA ASN A 96 12.58 12.68 9.09
C ASN A 96 14.03 13.01 8.74
N THR A 97 14.91 12.03 8.79
CA THR A 97 16.33 12.19 8.45
C THR A 97 16.53 12.58 6.98
N SER A 98 15.70 12.04 6.05
CA SER A 98 15.82 12.39 4.63
C SER A 98 15.47 13.86 4.37
N LEU A 99 14.46 14.44 5.04
CA LEU A 99 14.12 15.86 4.91
C LEU A 99 15.30 16.75 5.35
N SER A 100 15.84 16.49 6.56
CA SER A 100 16.97 17.27 7.07
C SER A 100 18.23 17.10 6.22
N THR A 101 18.47 15.92 5.68
CA THR A 101 19.61 15.66 4.78
C THR A 101 19.47 16.46 3.49
N VAL A 102 18.31 16.41 2.82
CA VAL A 102 18.07 17.15 1.57
C VAL A 102 18.23 18.65 1.80
N SER A 103 17.62 19.20 2.86
CA SER A 103 17.76 20.61 3.22
C SER A 103 19.23 21.01 3.47
N SER A 104 20.01 20.18 4.16
CA SER A 104 21.42 20.44 4.44
C SER A 104 22.33 20.39 3.20
N MET A 105 21.95 19.59 2.21
CA MET A 105 22.65 19.46 0.93
C MET A 105 22.24 20.52 -0.09
N ASN A 106 21.32 21.42 0.24
CA ASN A 106 20.71 22.38 -0.66
C ASN A 106 20.24 21.74 -1.96
N SER A 107 19.51 20.63 -1.82
CA SER A 107 18.97 19.81 -2.91
C SER A 107 17.43 19.89 -2.91
N ASP A 108 16.82 19.77 -4.08
CA ASP A 108 15.37 19.74 -4.25
C ASP A 108 14.80 18.32 -4.30
N ARG A 109 15.65 17.32 -4.08
CA ARG A 109 15.29 15.91 -4.19
C ARG A 109 14.66 15.39 -2.92
N TYR A 110 13.48 15.90 -2.59
CA TYR A 110 12.70 15.45 -1.43
C TYR A 110 11.97 14.12 -1.70
N SER A 111 11.66 13.39 -0.64
CA SER A 111 10.67 12.31 -0.69
C SER A 111 9.28 12.90 -0.51
N PHE A 112 8.28 12.33 -1.18
CA PHE A 112 6.91 12.83 -1.10
C PHE A 112 5.95 11.75 -0.61
N LYS A 113 4.91 12.20 0.07
CA LYS A 113 3.71 11.42 0.37
C LYS A 113 2.56 11.97 -0.47
N VAL A 114 1.85 11.08 -1.13
CA VAL A 114 0.64 11.40 -1.91
C VAL A 114 -0.55 10.74 -1.25
N GLU A 115 -1.64 11.49 -1.12
CA GLU A 115 -2.94 11.01 -0.62
C GLU A 115 -4.00 11.36 -1.66
N PHE A 116 -4.64 10.33 -2.23
CA PHE A 116 -5.72 10.51 -3.21
C PHE A 116 -7.01 10.93 -2.52
N ASP A 117 -7.31 10.31 -1.39
CA ASP A 117 -8.54 10.47 -0.61
C ASP A 117 -8.57 11.72 0.29
N HIS A 118 -7.53 12.56 0.25
CA HIS A 118 -7.38 13.69 1.19
C HIS A 118 -8.50 14.73 1.07
N TYR A 119 -8.85 15.12 -0.15
CA TYR A 119 -9.90 16.11 -0.43
C TYR A 119 -11.22 15.48 -0.85
N ASP A 120 -11.19 14.28 -1.41
CA ASP A 120 -12.35 13.51 -1.83
C ASP A 120 -12.17 12.05 -1.42
N SER A 121 -12.92 11.59 -0.44
CA SER A 121 -12.84 10.22 0.09
C SER A 121 -13.20 9.12 -0.91
N ALA A 122 -13.78 9.48 -2.05
CA ALA A 122 -14.09 8.53 -3.13
C ALA A 122 -12.94 8.42 -4.15
N LEU A 123 -11.98 9.34 -4.12
CA LEU A 123 -10.86 9.34 -5.06
C LEU A 123 -9.79 8.35 -4.60
N THR A 124 -9.52 7.35 -5.43
CA THR A 124 -8.46 6.37 -5.19
C THR A 124 -7.78 6.00 -6.51
N TYR A 125 -6.53 5.56 -6.46
CA TYR A 125 -5.89 4.93 -7.62
C TYR A 125 -6.20 3.43 -7.60
N HIS A 126 -7.29 3.02 -8.25
CA HIS A 126 -7.73 1.61 -8.31
C HIS A 126 -7.81 0.92 -6.93
N GLY A 127 -8.27 1.65 -5.92
CA GLY A 127 -8.36 1.20 -4.53
C GLY A 127 -7.16 1.56 -3.65
N LEU A 128 -6.14 2.23 -4.20
CA LEU A 128 -5.01 2.76 -3.44
C LEU A 128 -5.30 4.19 -2.98
N ASP A 129 -5.27 4.43 -1.67
CA ASP A 129 -5.52 5.75 -1.09
C ASP A 129 -4.24 6.59 -1.01
N LYS A 130 -3.10 5.95 -0.75
CA LYS A 130 -1.85 6.63 -0.39
C LYS A 130 -0.64 5.94 -0.97
N LEU A 131 0.32 6.73 -1.41
CA LEU A 131 1.61 6.22 -1.85
C LEU A 131 2.78 7.09 -1.36
N SER A 132 3.96 6.50 -1.34
CA SER A 132 5.19 7.15 -0.92
C SER A 132 6.21 7.13 -2.06
N LEU A 133 6.68 8.30 -2.45
CA LEU A 133 7.76 8.48 -3.41
C LEU A 133 9.05 8.71 -2.62
N ASN A 134 9.93 7.72 -2.58
CA ASN A 134 11.17 7.78 -1.81
C ASN A 134 12.33 8.21 -2.70
N ASN A 135 13.07 9.22 -2.26
CA ASN A 135 14.19 9.79 -2.99
C ASN A 135 15.49 8.95 -2.94
N LEU A 136 15.56 7.95 -2.05
CA LEU A 136 16.73 7.08 -1.83
C LEU A 136 18.06 7.85 -1.66
N ILE A 137 18.03 9.06 -1.09
CA ILE A 137 19.20 9.96 -1.03
C ILE A 137 20.37 9.37 -0.22
N GLN A 138 20.09 8.43 0.68
CA GLN A 138 21.11 7.77 1.51
C GLN A 138 21.53 6.40 0.97
N ASP A 139 21.03 6.01 -0.20
CA ASP A 139 21.35 4.75 -0.85
C ASP A 139 21.92 5.00 -2.24
N SER A 140 23.25 4.92 -2.36
CA SER A 140 23.94 5.10 -3.64
C SER A 140 23.65 4.01 -4.66
N THR A 141 23.18 2.84 -4.19
CA THR A 141 22.80 1.72 -5.08
C THR A 141 21.37 1.83 -5.58
N MET A 142 20.53 2.62 -4.89
CA MET A 142 19.09 2.75 -5.10
C MET A 142 18.32 1.43 -5.03
N MET A 143 18.93 0.37 -4.50
CA MET A 143 18.39 -1.00 -4.49
C MET A 143 17.95 -1.48 -3.12
N LYS A 144 18.38 -0.80 -2.04
CA LYS A 144 18.22 -1.30 -0.67
C LYS A 144 16.76 -1.55 -0.30
N ASP A 145 15.90 -0.56 -0.50
CA ASP A 145 14.47 -0.68 -0.15
C ASP A 145 13.79 -1.76 -0.98
N TYR A 146 14.05 -1.77 -2.30
CA TYR A 146 13.50 -2.78 -3.21
C TYR A 146 13.89 -4.21 -2.79
N LEU A 147 15.19 -4.44 -2.59
CA LEU A 147 15.68 -5.76 -2.19
C LEU A 147 15.12 -6.16 -0.81
N THR A 148 15.06 -5.23 0.13
CA THR A 148 14.53 -5.48 1.48
C THR A 148 13.07 -5.93 1.40
N TYR A 149 12.19 -5.17 0.75
CA TYR A 149 10.77 -5.51 0.66
C TYR A 149 10.52 -6.77 -0.17
N THR A 150 11.27 -6.96 -1.26
CA THR A 150 11.19 -8.18 -2.07
C THR A 150 11.58 -9.41 -1.26
N MET A 151 12.67 -9.33 -0.48
CA MET A 151 13.09 -10.41 0.41
C MET A 151 12.06 -10.68 1.51
N MET A 152 11.51 -9.66 2.15
CA MET A 152 10.46 -9.81 3.16
C MET A 152 9.26 -10.55 2.59
N ASN A 153 8.78 -10.14 1.40
CA ASN A 153 7.69 -10.82 0.71
C ASN A 153 8.03 -12.29 0.39
N ALA A 154 9.24 -12.56 -0.08
CA ALA A 154 9.69 -13.93 -0.39
C ALA A 154 9.73 -14.83 0.86
N PHE A 155 9.97 -14.27 2.04
CA PHE A 155 9.90 -14.98 3.33
C PHE A 155 8.49 -15.03 3.94
N GLY A 156 7.46 -14.56 3.22
CA GLY A 156 6.08 -14.55 3.72
C GLY A 156 5.81 -13.50 4.81
N VAL A 157 6.69 -12.51 4.93
CA VAL A 157 6.49 -11.38 5.85
C VAL A 157 5.68 -10.31 5.13
N HIS A 158 4.58 -9.87 5.74
CA HIS A 158 3.80 -8.75 5.20
C HIS A 158 4.68 -7.50 5.14
N SER A 159 4.87 -6.99 3.95
CA SER A 159 5.67 -5.80 3.69
C SER A 159 5.06 -4.93 2.60
N SER A 160 5.51 -3.70 2.51
CA SER A 160 5.05 -2.77 1.48
C SER A 160 5.31 -3.33 0.07
N LEU A 161 4.35 -3.13 -0.83
CA LEU A 161 4.59 -3.28 -2.25
C LEU A 161 5.50 -2.15 -2.72
N CYS A 162 6.37 -2.45 -3.66
CA CYS A 162 7.33 -1.48 -4.17
C CYS A 162 7.63 -1.72 -5.65
N THR A 163 7.94 -0.64 -6.36
CA THR A 163 8.27 -0.65 -7.79
C THR A 163 9.18 0.50 -8.16
N TRP A 164 9.73 0.45 -9.37
CA TRP A 164 10.58 1.48 -9.93
C TRP A 164 9.77 2.51 -10.71
N LEU A 165 10.13 3.79 -10.52
CA LEU A 165 9.55 4.91 -11.25
C LEU A 165 10.58 5.57 -12.14
N PHE A 166 10.15 5.95 -13.32
CA PHE A 166 10.86 6.87 -14.18
C PHE A 166 10.35 8.30 -13.93
N TRP A 167 10.83 8.91 -12.86
CA TRP A 167 10.86 10.36 -12.67
C TRP A 167 11.99 10.66 -11.70
N SER A 168 13.08 11.24 -12.19
CA SER A 168 14.26 11.61 -11.40
C SER A 168 14.78 10.55 -10.42
N LEU A 169 14.64 9.24 -10.73
CA LEU A 169 15.09 8.12 -9.91
C LEU A 169 14.41 8.02 -8.52
N PHE A 170 13.10 8.12 -8.48
CA PHE A 170 12.35 7.81 -7.28
C PHE A 170 12.00 6.32 -7.18
N PHE A 171 11.90 5.85 -5.95
CA PHE A 171 11.42 4.52 -5.61
C PHE A 171 10.05 4.63 -4.95
N LEU A 172 9.07 3.92 -5.51
CA LEU A 172 7.71 3.91 -5.01
C LEU A 172 7.54 2.82 -3.96
N CYS A 173 7.01 3.18 -2.80
CA CYS A 173 6.52 2.24 -1.81
C CYS A 173 5.08 2.57 -1.44
N HIS A 174 4.26 1.53 -1.36
CA HIS A 174 2.96 1.60 -0.73
C HIS A 174 3.11 1.25 0.75
N ASN A 175 2.75 2.16 1.65
CA ASN A 175 2.66 1.85 3.06
C ASN A 175 1.34 1.10 3.29
N LEU A 176 1.43 -0.15 3.74
CA LEU A 176 0.25 -0.90 4.18
C LEU A 176 -0.51 -0.08 5.21
N SER A 177 -1.75 0.26 4.91
CA SER A 177 -2.63 0.84 5.92
C SER A 177 -3.01 -0.23 6.96
N PRO A 178 -3.30 0.15 8.21
CA PRO A 178 -3.77 -0.81 9.21
C PRO A 178 -5.03 -1.60 8.79
N ARG A 179 -5.81 -1.08 7.82
CA ARG A 179 -6.99 -1.76 7.28
C ARG A 179 -6.63 -2.87 6.30
N GLU A 180 -5.53 -2.74 5.57
CA GLU A 180 -5.05 -3.74 4.60
C GLU A 180 -4.22 -4.83 5.27
N ALA A 181 -3.57 -4.51 6.40
CA ALA A 181 -2.77 -5.46 7.18
C ALA A 181 -3.61 -6.49 7.94
N ASN A 182 -4.93 -6.31 8.05
CA ASN A 182 -5.84 -7.23 8.73
C ASN A 182 -7.15 -7.37 7.96
N PRO A 183 -7.19 -8.17 6.88
CA PRO A 183 -8.41 -8.52 6.20
C PRO A 183 -9.18 -9.55 7.07
N ASN A 184 -10.07 -9.08 7.94
CA ASN A 184 -11.11 -9.92 8.54
C ASN A 184 -12.33 -9.94 7.65
#